data_531d23394a48d9771071c5139ad5d7a5
#
_entry.id   531d23394a48d9771071c5139ad5d7a5
#
_cell.length_a   1.000
_cell.length_b   1.000
_cell.length_c   1.000
_cell.angle_alpha   90.00
_cell.angle_beta   90.00
_cell.angle_gamma   90.00
#
_symmetry.space_group_name_H-M   'P 1'
#
loop_
_entity.id
_entity.type
_entity.pdbx_description
1 polymer ?
#
loop_
_entity_poly.entity_id
_entity_poly.type
_entity_poly.pdbx_seq_one_letter_code
_entity_poly.pdbx_strand_id
1 'polypeptide(L)'
;MKLAIHFGAGNIGRGFIAPVLQENNYEVIFVDVNKQLIEQINIQKEYKVSSISLNSSTDLLVENISGLLLEDKDHLCEKIAQADLITTSVGPKFVKDIFDLVSNIKTEKTQSFIAFENMYRASTTNSNEDSLSKFVLIDAVVDKIVPPQNTLH
;
A
#
# COMPACT_ATOMS: atom_id res chain seq x y z
N MET A 1 -14.41 8.47 -4.31
CA MET A 1 -12.97 8.14 -4.04
C MET A 1 -12.58 6.91 -4.81
N LYS A 2 -11.35 6.86 -5.27
CA LYS A 2 -10.75 5.65 -5.82
C LYS A 2 -10.25 4.76 -4.70
N LEU A 3 -10.09 3.46 -4.97
CA LEU A 3 -9.61 2.48 -3.99
C LEU A 3 -8.15 2.09 -4.28
N ALA A 4 -7.30 2.24 -3.28
CA ALA A 4 -5.94 1.71 -3.28
C ALA A 4 -5.81 0.57 -2.25
N ILE A 5 -5.19 -0.51 -2.66
CA ILE A 5 -4.74 -1.58 -1.77
C ILE A 5 -3.24 -1.43 -1.59
N HIS A 6 -2.80 -1.22 -0.35
CA HIS A 6 -1.39 -1.09 -0.01
C HIS A 6 -0.91 -2.26 0.82
N PHE A 7 -0.02 -3.06 0.26
CA PHE A 7 0.62 -4.18 0.96
C PHE A 7 1.81 -3.68 1.78
N GLY A 8 1.75 -3.90 3.09
CA GLY A 8 2.73 -3.45 4.05
C GLY A 8 2.26 -2.24 4.87
N ALA A 9 1.70 -2.47 6.04
CA ALA A 9 1.27 -1.42 6.96
C ALA A 9 2.40 -0.93 7.89
N GLY A 10 3.64 -1.06 7.45
CA GLY A 10 4.82 -0.60 8.19
C GLY A 10 4.99 0.92 8.17
N ASN A 11 6.17 1.37 8.54
CA ASN A 11 6.45 2.80 8.72
C ASN A 11 6.35 3.59 7.39
N ILE A 12 6.87 3.04 6.29
CA ILE A 12 6.80 3.67 4.97
C ILE A 12 5.35 3.73 4.47
N GLY A 13 4.60 2.63 4.57
CA GLY A 13 3.20 2.58 4.16
C GLY A 13 2.35 3.61 4.90
N ARG A 14 2.43 3.64 6.23
CA ARG A 14 1.64 4.56 7.05
C ARG A 14 2.18 6.00 7.03
N GLY A 15 3.49 6.18 7.08
CA GLY A 15 4.11 7.50 7.24
C GLY A 15 4.32 8.27 5.94
N PHE A 16 4.34 7.59 4.79
CA PHE A 16 4.60 8.23 3.50
C PHE A 16 3.58 7.86 2.43
N ILE A 17 3.34 6.58 2.17
CA ILE A 17 2.52 6.17 1.02
C ILE A 17 1.05 6.53 1.23
N ALA A 18 0.46 6.22 2.37
CA ALA A 18 -0.94 6.53 2.63
C ALA A 18 -1.24 8.02 2.62
N PRO A 19 -0.41 8.92 3.19
CA PRO A 19 -0.58 10.37 2.99
C PRO A 19 -0.63 10.78 1.53
N VAL A 20 0.29 10.30 0.70
CA VAL A 20 0.32 10.62 -0.74
C VAL A 20 -0.93 10.10 -1.45
N LEU A 21 -1.37 8.90 -1.14
CA LEU A 21 -2.60 8.32 -1.72
C LEU A 21 -3.84 9.13 -1.32
N GLN A 22 -3.94 9.53 -0.05
CA GLN A 22 -5.04 10.35 0.43
C GLN A 22 -5.08 11.72 -0.26
N GLU A 23 -3.94 12.39 -0.45
CA GLU A 23 -3.84 13.65 -1.19
C GLU A 23 -4.30 13.51 -2.64
N ASN A 24 -4.21 12.30 -3.22
CA ASN A 24 -4.69 11.98 -4.55
C ASN A 24 -6.10 11.34 -4.58
N ASN A 25 -6.86 11.53 -3.51
CA ASN A 25 -8.26 11.12 -3.37
C ASN A 25 -8.48 9.60 -3.44
N TYR A 26 -7.59 8.85 -2.79
CA TYR A 26 -7.75 7.40 -2.59
C TYR A 26 -8.21 7.09 -1.16
N GLU A 27 -9.16 6.18 -1.05
CA GLU A 27 -9.34 5.35 0.13
C GLU A 27 -8.25 4.29 0.16
N VAL A 28 -7.68 4.00 1.32
CA VAL A 28 -6.55 3.07 1.45
C VAL A 28 -6.93 1.87 2.32
N ILE A 29 -6.80 0.68 1.76
CA ILE A 29 -6.85 -0.56 2.53
C ILE A 29 -5.42 -1.08 2.70
N PHE A 30 -4.92 -1.08 3.93
CA PHE A 30 -3.66 -1.71 4.28
C PHE A 30 -3.81 -3.23 4.34
N VAL A 31 -2.85 -3.95 3.78
CA VAL A 31 -2.76 -5.41 3.92
C VAL A 31 -1.45 -5.77 4.61
N ASP A 32 -1.52 -6.50 5.70
CA ASP A 32 -0.36 -6.91 6.47
C ASP A 32 -0.58 -8.27 7.14
N VAL A 33 0.49 -8.91 7.57
CA VAL A 33 0.46 -10.13 8.39
C VAL A 33 0.32 -9.83 9.88
N ASN A 34 0.59 -8.61 10.31
CA ASN A 34 0.55 -8.16 11.70
C ASN A 34 -0.89 -7.92 12.16
N LYS A 35 -1.46 -8.92 12.83
CA LYS A 35 -2.85 -8.90 13.30
C LYS A 35 -3.13 -7.72 14.24
N GLN A 36 -2.25 -7.46 15.19
CA GLN A 36 -2.43 -6.39 16.17
C GLN A 36 -2.46 -5.02 15.49
N LEU A 37 -1.58 -4.79 14.50
CA LEU A 37 -1.55 -3.55 13.75
C LEU A 37 -2.82 -3.35 12.90
N ILE A 38 -3.28 -4.40 12.24
CA ILE A 38 -4.52 -4.36 11.44
C ILE A 38 -5.74 -4.10 12.33
N GLU A 39 -5.82 -4.71 13.51
CA GLU A 39 -6.88 -4.42 14.48
C GLU A 39 -6.86 -2.96 14.93
N GLN A 40 -5.69 -2.40 15.22
CA GLN A 40 -5.54 -0.98 15.60
C GLN A 40 -6.01 -0.05 14.48
N ILE A 41 -5.63 -0.31 13.23
CA ILE A 41 -6.07 0.47 12.07
C ILE A 41 -7.61 0.45 11.96
N ASN A 42 -8.22 -0.70 12.12
CA ASN A 42 -9.67 -0.86 11.99
C ASN A 42 -10.46 -0.24 13.15
N ILE A 43 -9.86 -0.15 14.34
CA ILE A 43 -10.48 0.52 15.50
C ILE A 43 -10.36 2.03 15.38
N GLN A 44 -9.16 2.53 15.10
CA GLN A 44 -8.89 3.97 15.08
C GLN A 44 -9.38 4.64 13.79
N LYS A 45 -9.25 3.99 12.66
CA LYS A 45 -9.65 4.44 11.31
C LYS A 45 -8.99 5.75 10.84
N GLU A 46 -8.12 6.30 11.65
CA GLU A 46 -7.34 7.50 11.37
C GLU A 46 -6.06 7.52 12.20
N TYR A 47 -5.07 8.28 11.76
CA TYR A 47 -3.87 8.58 12.55
C TYR A 47 -3.21 9.85 12.05
N LYS A 48 -2.32 10.42 12.87
CA LYS A 48 -1.55 11.61 12.49
C LYS A 48 -0.15 11.22 11.99
N VAL A 49 0.29 11.92 10.97
CA VAL A 49 1.67 11.89 10.48
C VAL A 49 2.27 13.26 10.68
N SER A 50 3.35 13.32 11.46
CA SER A 50 4.11 14.56 11.68
C SER A 50 5.33 14.58 10.76
N SER A 51 5.41 15.59 9.92
CA SER A 51 6.58 15.88 9.10
C SER A 51 7.44 16.93 9.80
N ILE A 52 8.67 16.58 10.13
CA ILE A 52 9.59 17.44 10.84
C ILE A 52 10.71 17.86 9.90
N SER A 53 10.92 19.18 9.78
CA SER A 53 12.07 19.77 9.15
C SER A 53 12.87 20.64 10.13
N LEU A 54 14.02 21.14 9.74
CA LEU A 54 14.89 21.96 10.62
C LEU A 54 14.17 23.19 11.22
N ASN A 55 13.19 23.75 10.51
CA ASN A 55 12.53 25.00 10.87
C ASN A 55 11.00 24.89 11.02
N SER A 56 10.42 23.71 10.81
CA SER A 56 8.96 23.56 10.86
C SER A 56 8.55 22.13 11.20
N SER A 57 7.37 22.00 11.79
CA SER A 57 6.67 20.73 11.96
C SER A 57 5.26 20.90 11.41
N THR A 58 4.81 19.97 10.58
CA THR A 58 3.45 19.93 10.06
C THR A 58 2.82 18.59 10.36
N ASP A 59 1.58 18.62 10.83
CA ASP A 59 0.79 17.42 11.10
C ASP A 59 -0.25 17.22 9.99
N LEU A 60 -0.35 15.99 9.50
CA LEU A 60 -1.37 15.57 8.56
C LEU A 60 -2.22 14.48 9.21
N LEU A 61 -3.53 14.63 9.18
CA LEU A 61 -4.46 13.58 9.55
C LEU A 61 -4.66 12.64 8.36
N VAL A 62 -4.35 11.37 8.56
CA VAL A 62 -4.61 10.31 7.59
C VAL A 62 -5.89 9.60 8.00
N GLU A 63 -6.89 9.65 7.15
CA GLU A 63 -8.23 9.10 7.34
C GLU A 63 -8.68 8.29 6.11
N ASN A 64 -9.88 7.75 6.11
CA ASN A 64 -10.37 6.87 5.04
C ASN A 64 -9.46 5.66 4.83
N ILE A 65 -9.08 5.05 5.94
CA ILE A 65 -8.24 3.85 5.98
C ILE A 65 -8.97 2.68 6.62
N SER A 66 -8.59 1.49 6.21
CA SER A 66 -8.94 0.23 6.86
C SER A 66 -7.83 -0.79 6.67
N GLY A 67 -7.94 -1.92 7.32
CA GLY A 67 -6.94 -2.97 7.26
C GLY A 67 -7.52 -4.35 7.01
N LEU A 68 -6.80 -5.16 6.25
CA LEU A 68 -7.08 -6.56 6.01
C LEU A 68 -5.85 -7.40 6.33
N LEU A 69 -6.07 -8.58 6.89
CA LEU A 69 -5.01 -9.56 7.05
C LEU A 69 -4.71 -10.26 5.72
N LEU A 70 -3.43 -10.48 5.44
CA LEU A 70 -3.00 -11.22 4.24
C LEU A 70 -3.58 -12.65 4.20
N GLU A 71 -3.85 -13.25 5.35
CA GLU A 71 -4.46 -14.58 5.47
C GLU A 71 -5.96 -14.61 5.16
N ASP A 72 -6.67 -13.49 5.24
CA ASP A 72 -8.10 -13.38 4.91
C ASP A 72 -8.29 -13.30 3.38
N LYS A 73 -8.05 -14.42 2.73
CA LYS A 73 -7.98 -14.50 1.26
C LYS A 73 -9.27 -14.11 0.56
N ASP A 74 -10.42 -14.47 1.11
CA ASP A 74 -11.71 -14.21 0.46
C ASP A 74 -12.00 -12.71 0.40
N HIS A 75 -11.91 -12.00 1.51
CA HIS A 75 -12.07 -10.54 1.55
C HIS A 75 -10.98 -9.83 0.75
N LEU A 76 -9.74 -10.32 0.85
CA LEU A 76 -8.62 -9.73 0.12
C LEU A 76 -8.82 -9.80 -1.39
N CYS A 77 -9.21 -10.97 -1.92
CA CYS A 77 -9.50 -11.15 -3.35
C CYS A 77 -10.62 -10.23 -3.82
N GLU A 78 -11.71 -10.13 -3.05
CA GLU A 78 -12.82 -9.23 -3.34
C GLU A 78 -12.36 -7.77 -3.45
N LYS A 79 -11.60 -7.30 -2.46
CA LYS A 79 -11.12 -5.91 -2.45
C LYS A 79 -10.08 -5.63 -3.53
N ILE A 80 -9.18 -6.56 -3.81
CA ILE A 80 -8.23 -6.43 -4.92
C ILE A 80 -8.98 -6.33 -6.26
N ALA A 81 -10.03 -7.12 -6.48
CA ALA A 81 -10.81 -7.04 -7.71
C ALA A 81 -11.50 -5.68 -7.92
N GLN A 82 -11.79 -4.95 -6.83
CA GLN A 82 -12.42 -3.63 -6.86
C GLN A 82 -11.40 -2.48 -6.94
N ALA A 83 -10.12 -2.74 -6.66
CA ALA A 83 -9.11 -1.70 -6.55
C ALA A 83 -8.79 -1.03 -7.89
N ASP A 84 -8.48 0.26 -7.83
CA ASP A 84 -7.96 1.06 -8.94
C ASP A 84 -6.42 1.04 -8.96
N LEU A 85 -5.82 0.96 -7.78
CA LEU A 85 -4.38 1.01 -7.57
C LEU A 85 -3.95 -0.03 -6.55
N ILE A 86 -2.85 -0.71 -6.85
CA ILE A 86 -2.20 -1.65 -5.94
C ILE A 86 -0.77 -1.20 -5.73
N THR A 87 -0.38 -1.08 -4.48
CA THR A 87 0.96 -0.61 -4.09
C THR A 87 1.59 -1.51 -3.05
N THR A 88 2.91 -1.54 -2.97
CA THR A 88 3.65 -2.34 -2.00
C THR A 88 4.75 -1.56 -1.29
N SER A 89 4.98 -1.88 -0.03
CA SER A 89 6.17 -1.54 0.75
C SER A 89 6.46 -2.67 1.75
N VAL A 90 6.62 -3.88 1.24
CA VAL A 90 6.79 -5.11 2.03
C VAL A 90 8.23 -5.61 2.09
N GLY A 91 9.13 -4.97 1.37
CA GLY A 91 10.50 -5.42 1.14
C GLY A 91 10.65 -6.20 -0.17
N PRO A 92 11.82 -6.09 -0.84
CA PRO A 92 12.06 -6.64 -2.18
C PRO A 92 11.78 -8.15 -2.30
N LYS A 93 12.00 -8.90 -1.23
CA LYS A 93 11.78 -10.36 -1.21
C LYS A 93 10.32 -10.78 -1.45
N PHE A 94 9.37 -9.94 -1.05
CA PHE A 94 7.94 -10.29 -1.04
C PHE A 94 7.17 -9.71 -2.22
N VAL A 95 7.77 -8.81 -3.00
CA VAL A 95 7.10 -8.14 -4.13
C VAL A 95 6.58 -9.15 -5.14
N LYS A 96 7.40 -10.15 -5.48
CA LYS A 96 7.00 -11.19 -6.44
C LYS A 96 5.77 -11.97 -5.96
N ASP A 97 5.73 -12.36 -4.70
CA ASP A 97 4.59 -13.10 -4.12
C ASP A 97 3.31 -12.28 -4.16
N ILE A 98 3.40 -10.98 -3.85
CA ILE A 98 2.26 -10.06 -3.95
C ILE A 98 1.83 -9.89 -5.40
N PHE A 99 2.77 -9.69 -6.32
CA PHE A 99 2.48 -9.56 -7.74
C PHE A 99 1.78 -10.82 -8.29
N ASP A 100 2.26 -12.00 -7.95
CA ASP A 100 1.67 -13.28 -8.36
C ASP A 100 0.25 -13.44 -7.79
N LEU A 101 0.04 -13.09 -6.51
CA LEU A 101 -1.30 -13.10 -5.90
C LEU A 101 -2.28 -12.20 -6.66
N VAL A 102 -1.90 -10.95 -6.87
CA VAL A 102 -2.75 -9.95 -7.53
C VAL A 102 -3.01 -10.31 -8.99
N SER A 103 -2.01 -10.84 -9.70
CA SER A 103 -2.13 -11.22 -11.11
C SER A 103 -3.14 -12.35 -11.34
N ASN A 104 -3.34 -13.22 -10.35
CA ASN A 104 -4.28 -14.34 -10.44
C ASN A 104 -5.74 -13.95 -10.13
N ILE A 105 -6.00 -12.74 -9.68
CA ILE A 105 -7.35 -12.28 -9.35
C ILE A 105 -8.01 -11.70 -10.60
N LYS A 106 -9.21 -12.20 -10.93
CA LYS A 106 -10.00 -11.70 -12.06
C LYS A 106 -10.64 -10.36 -11.72
N THR A 107 -10.53 -9.41 -12.63
CA THR A 107 -11.18 -8.10 -12.53
C THR A 107 -11.48 -7.55 -13.91
N GLU A 108 -12.57 -6.78 -14.02
CA GLU A 108 -12.92 -6.02 -15.21
C GLU A 108 -12.19 -4.67 -15.29
N LYS A 109 -11.54 -4.27 -14.21
CA LYS A 109 -10.82 -2.99 -14.13
C LYS A 109 -9.41 -3.09 -14.68
N THR A 110 -8.97 -2.03 -15.35
CA THR A 110 -7.54 -1.78 -15.55
C THR A 110 -6.97 -1.24 -14.24
N GLN A 111 -5.99 -1.94 -13.70
CA GLN A 111 -5.37 -1.60 -12.41
C GLN A 111 -3.96 -1.09 -12.63
N SER A 112 -3.55 -0.11 -11.81
CA SER A 112 -2.15 0.29 -11.73
C SER A 112 -1.45 -0.47 -10.61
N PHE A 113 -0.18 -0.85 -10.82
CA PHE A 113 0.65 -1.51 -9.83
C PHE A 113 1.97 -0.74 -9.63
N ILE A 114 2.23 -0.33 -8.40
CA ILE A 114 3.44 0.42 -8.02
C ILE A 114 4.10 -0.28 -6.83
N ALA A 115 5.30 -0.81 -7.01
CA ALA A 115 6.10 -1.32 -5.91
C ALA A 115 7.02 -0.20 -5.39
N PHE A 116 6.75 0.29 -4.19
CA PHE A 116 7.58 1.28 -3.50
C PHE A 116 8.66 0.56 -2.70
N GLU A 117 9.61 -0.02 -3.41
CA GLU A 117 10.65 -0.86 -2.84
C GLU A 117 12.05 -0.31 -3.21
N ASN A 118 13.01 -0.57 -2.34
CA ASN A 118 14.41 -0.23 -2.63
C ASN A 118 15.05 -1.30 -3.51
N MET A 119 14.59 -1.40 -4.76
CA MET A 119 15.15 -2.28 -5.77
C MET A 119 14.94 -1.71 -7.17
N TYR A 120 15.82 -2.10 -8.09
CA TYR A 120 15.72 -1.70 -9.50
C TYR A 120 14.47 -2.29 -10.16
N ARG A 121 13.65 -1.45 -10.79
CA ARG A 121 12.46 -1.82 -11.54
C ARG A 121 11.53 -2.78 -10.77
N ALA A 122 11.21 -2.43 -9.53
CA ALA A 122 10.48 -3.27 -8.61
C ALA A 122 9.13 -3.78 -9.16
N SER A 123 8.42 -2.95 -9.92
CA SER A 123 7.14 -3.33 -10.52
C SER A 123 7.30 -4.13 -11.80
N THR A 124 8.21 -3.71 -12.68
CA THR A 124 8.33 -4.28 -14.03
C THR A 124 9.19 -5.54 -14.09
N THR A 125 10.07 -5.78 -13.11
CA THR A 125 10.93 -6.97 -13.07
C THR A 125 10.14 -8.28 -13.05
N ASN A 126 8.95 -8.29 -12.46
CA ASN A 126 8.09 -9.47 -12.35
C ASN A 126 7.02 -9.55 -13.45
N SER A 127 7.04 -8.63 -14.41
CA SER A 127 6.03 -8.59 -15.47
C SER A 127 6.24 -9.69 -16.53
N ASN A 128 5.13 -10.12 -17.10
CA ASN A 128 5.07 -10.96 -18.29
C ASN A 128 4.01 -10.38 -19.24
N GLU A 129 3.82 -10.97 -20.43
CA GLU A 129 2.85 -10.46 -21.43
C GLU A 129 1.42 -10.40 -20.87
N ASP A 130 0.98 -11.42 -20.12
CA ASP A 130 -0.34 -11.47 -19.51
C ASP A 130 -0.53 -10.36 -18.47
N SER A 131 0.46 -10.11 -17.64
CA SER A 131 0.39 -9.04 -16.63
C SER A 131 0.41 -7.64 -17.24
N LEU A 132 1.11 -7.43 -18.35
CA LEU A 132 1.12 -6.17 -19.09
C LEU A 132 -0.23 -5.83 -19.72
N SER A 133 -1.05 -6.83 -20.04
CA SER A 133 -2.42 -6.60 -20.51
C SER A 133 -3.38 -6.19 -19.39
N LYS A 134 -3.08 -6.55 -18.14
CA LYS A 134 -3.93 -6.33 -16.97
C LYS A 134 -3.55 -5.08 -16.18
N PHE A 135 -2.24 -4.81 -16.04
CA PHE A 135 -1.73 -3.74 -15.20
C PHE A 135 -1.02 -2.64 -15.98
N VAL A 136 -1.20 -1.42 -15.51
CA VAL A 136 -0.24 -0.33 -15.75
C VAL A 136 0.85 -0.44 -14.68
N LEU A 137 2.04 -0.88 -15.08
CA LEU A 137 3.17 -1.06 -14.17
C LEU A 137 4.01 0.22 -14.11
N ILE A 138 4.23 0.70 -12.88
CA ILE A 138 4.99 1.92 -12.64
C ILE A 138 6.14 1.59 -11.70
N ASP A 139 7.36 1.85 -12.14
CA ASP A 139 8.55 1.74 -11.29
C ASP A 139 8.72 3.01 -10.47
N ALA A 140 8.95 2.84 -9.18
CA ALA A 140 9.16 3.93 -8.25
C ALA A 140 10.25 3.57 -7.23
N VAL A 141 10.93 4.59 -6.72
CA VAL A 141 11.91 4.46 -5.64
C VAL A 141 11.53 5.43 -4.54
N VAL A 142 11.56 4.96 -3.30
CA VAL A 142 11.29 5.79 -2.11
C VAL A 142 12.62 6.07 -1.41
N ASP A 143 12.95 7.34 -1.25
CA ASP A 143 14.13 7.83 -0.55
C ASP A 143 13.81 8.52 0.78
N LYS A 144 12.58 8.38 1.26
CA LYS A 144 12.11 8.98 2.50
C LYS A 144 12.46 8.13 3.71
N ILE A 145 12.87 8.80 4.78
CA ILE A 145 13.12 8.14 6.08
C ILE A 145 11.87 8.31 6.94
N VAL A 146 11.29 7.20 7.37
CA VAL A 146 10.20 7.15 8.36
C VAL A 146 10.70 6.35 9.55
N PRO A 147 10.96 7.01 10.69
CA PRO A 147 11.42 6.31 11.90
C PRO A 147 10.40 5.26 12.36
N PRO A 148 10.87 4.15 12.94
CA PRO A 148 10.00 3.15 13.53
C PRO A 148 9.08 3.75 14.60
N GLN A 149 7.81 3.37 14.56
CA GLN A 149 6.79 3.77 15.53
C GLN A 149 6.21 2.53 16.19
N ASN A 150 6.06 2.56 17.50
CA ASN A 150 5.52 1.43 18.27
C ASN A 150 3.99 1.48 18.39
N THR A 151 3.39 2.63 18.07
CA THR A 151 1.94 2.86 18.16
C THR A 151 1.43 3.66 16.95
N LEU A 152 0.14 3.54 16.65
CA LEU A 152 -0.55 4.48 15.78
C LEU A 152 -0.84 5.75 16.58
N HIS A 153 -0.41 6.86 16.06
CA HIS A 153 -0.67 8.18 16.64
C HIS A 153 -1.72 8.93 15.87
#